data_9247bc711350b675580466eece7dff61
#
_entry.id   9247bc711350b675580466eece7dff61
#
_cell.length_a   1.000
_cell.length_b   1.000
_cell.length_c   1.000
_cell.angle_alpha   90.00
_cell.angle_beta   90.00
_cell.angle_gamma   90.00
#
_symmetry.space_group_name_H-M   'P 1'
#
loop_
_entity.id
_entity.type
_entity.pdbx_description
1 polymer ?
#
loop_
_entity_poly.entity_id
_entity_poly.type
_entity_poly.pdbx_seq_one_letter_code
_entity_poly.pdbx_strand_id
1 'polypeptide(L)'
;MTRPVALAAPAAGVALGRFRTRTIDAAERLASMFGFMGDAGRAAVMYPWTSSMVDGHQTTSCVEGWKEQHISLDVALAVWEAASAAGNPAFTREEAWPVLRGVSEWIGARGVWTARGFEIHNSTCSPSVFVFF
;
A
#
# COMPACT_ATOMS: atom_id res chain seq x y z
N MET A 1 1.89 12.99 -0.25
CA MET A 1 2.75 14.06 0.33
C MET A 1 4.05 13.54 0.94
N THR A 2 4.62 12.44 0.50
CA THR A 2 5.84 11.84 1.09
C THR A 2 7.13 12.19 0.34
N ARG A 3 7.04 12.65 -0.92
CA ARG A 3 8.21 13.08 -1.70
C ARG A 3 9.16 14.03 -0.97
N PRO A 4 8.68 15.11 -0.32
CA PRO A 4 9.60 16.02 0.36
C PRO A 4 10.37 15.38 1.51
N VAL A 5 9.74 14.43 2.22
CA VAL A 5 10.37 13.74 3.36
C VAL A 5 11.46 12.78 2.89
N ALA A 6 11.18 11.96 1.87
CA ALA A 6 12.16 11.00 1.34
C ALA A 6 13.39 11.71 0.74
N LEU A 7 13.20 12.84 0.06
CA LEU A 7 14.29 13.59 -0.54
C LEU A 7 15.08 14.43 0.47
N ALA A 8 14.39 15.07 1.44
CA ALA A 8 15.02 15.92 2.43
C ALA A 8 15.64 15.14 3.61
N ALA A 9 15.09 13.97 3.93
CA ALA A 9 15.52 13.11 5.02
C ALA A 9 15.39 11.62 4.66
N PRO A 10 16.30 11.06 3.84
CA PRO A 10 16.22 9.67 3.37
C PRO A 10 16.11 8.65 4.51
N ALA A 11 16.78 8.89 5.64
CA ALA A 11 16.69 8.02 6.81
C ALA A 11 15.28 7.97 7.41
N ALA A 12 14.54 9.08 7.42
CA ALA A 12 13.16 9.12 7.86
C ALA A 12 12.24 8.37 6.87
N GLY A 13 12.48 8.50 5.57
CA GLY A 13 11.78 7.73 4.54
C GLY A 13 11.99 6.22 4.72
N VAL A 14 13.22 5.78 4.95
CA VAL A 14 13.56 4.38 5.24
C VAL A 14 12.87 3.88 6.51
N ALA A 15 12.85 4.68 7.59
CA ALA A 15 12.17 4.31 8.83
C ALA A 15 10.65 4.12 8.62
N LEU A 16 10.03 4.98 7.80
CA LEU A 16 8.63 4.84 7.42
C LEU A 16 8.39 3.56 6.59
N GLY A 17 9.26 3.29 5.62
CA GLY A 17 9.21 2.06 4.83
C GLY A 17 9.31 0.82 5.71
N ARG A 18 10.24 0.80 6.65
CA ARG A 18 10.41 -0.29 7.64
C ARG A 18 9.19 -0.50 8.52
N PHE A 19 8.52 0.57 8.92
CA PHE A 19 7.25 0.45 9.63
C PHE A 19 6.22 -0.33 8.78
N ARG A 20 6.08 -0.02 7.50
CA ARG A 20 5.15 -0.70 6.61
C ARG A 20 5.54 -2.15 6.35
N THR A 21 6.82 -2.45 6.23
CA THR A 21 7.31 -3.83 6.11
C THR A 21 7.01 -4.64 7.36
N ARG A 22 7.26 -4.09 8.55
CA ARG A 22 6.97 -4.78 9.82
C ARG A 22 5.49 -5.03 10.07
N THR A 23 4.61 -4.25 9.45
CA THR A 23 3.16 -4.38 9.58
C THR A 23 2.51 -5.09 8.40
N ILE A 24 3.30 -5.73 7.54
CA ILE A 24 2.82 -6.39 6.32
C ILE A 24 1.85 -7.53 6.63
N ASP A 25 2.09 -8.31 7.68
CA ASP A 25 1.21 -9.41 8.09
C ASP A 25 -0.20 -8.92 8.45
N ALA A 26 -0.31 -7.74 9.07
CA ALA A 26 -1.62 -7.13 9.36
C ALA A 26 -2.33 -6.72 8.08
N ALA A 27 -1.60 -6.19 7.11
CA ALA A 27 -2.13 -5.79 5.82
C ALA A 27 -2.51 -6.99 4.93
N GLU A 28 -1.79 -8.11 5.03
CA GLU A 28 -2.15 -9.37 4.38
C GLU A 28 -3.44 -9.96 4.97
N ARG A 29 -3.56 -9.97 6.30
CA ARG A 29 -4.80 -10.39 6.96
C ARG A 29 -5.98 -9.52 6.55
N LEU A 30 -5.78 -8.20 6.45
CA LEU A 30 -6.84 -7.29 6.02
C LEU A 30 -7.28 -7.60 4.59
N ALA A 31 -6.36 -7.76 3.65
CA ALA A 31 -6.68 -8.15 2.28
C ALA A 31 -7.47 -9.46 2.22
N SER A 32 -7.03 -10.47 2.98
CA SER A 32 -7.70 -11.78 3.07
C SER A 32 -9.12 -11.68 3.64
N MET A 33 -9.36 -10.84 4.64
CA MET A 33 -10.71 -10.60 5.20
C MET A 33 -11.68 -10.04 4.16
N PHE A 34 -11.19 -9.30 3.16
CA PHE A 34 -11.97 -8.82 2.03
C PHE A 34 -12.00 -9.77 0.84
N GLY A 35 -11.39 -10.95 0.96
CA GLY A 35 -11.33 -11.95 -0.11
C GLY A 35 -10.32 -11.62 -1.22
N PHE A 36 -9.40 -10.66 -1.00
CA PHE A 36 -8.37 -10.35 -1.98
C PHE A 36 -7.19 -11.31 -1.83
N MET A 37 -6.97 -12.10 -2.87
CA MET A 37 -5.83 -13.01 -2.99
C MET A 37 -5.07 -12.68 -4.27
N GLY A 38 -3.76 -12.68 -4.19
CA GLY A 38 -2.90 -12.50 -5.36
C GLY A 38 -2.88 -13.73 -6.27
N ASP A 39 -2.31 -13.57 -7.44
CA ASP A 39 -2.15 -14.64 -8.41
C ASP A 39 -1.35 -15.81 -7.83
N ALA A 40 -1.76 -17.04 -8.20
CA ALA A 40 -1.14 -18.27 -7.72
C ALA A 40 -1.06 -18.40 -6.19
N GLY A 41 -2.00 -17.79 -5.47
CA GLY A 41 -2.05 -17.84 -4.01
C GLY A 41 -1.00 -16.99 -3.30
N ARG A 42 -0.37 -16.05 -4.00
CA ARG A 42 0.51 -15.07 -3.37
C ARG A 42 -0.28 -14.16 -2.44
N ALA A 43 0.37 -13.69 -1.37
CA ALA A 43 -0.27 -12.77 -0.46
C ALA A 43 -0.52 -11.41 -1.12
N ALA A 44 -1.77 -10.97 -1.09
CA ALA A 44 -2.16 -9.60 -1.40
C ALA A 44 -2.02 -8.74 -0.14
N VAL A 45 -1.63 -7.49 -0.28
CA VAL A 45 -1.39 -6.57 0.85
C VAL A 45 -2.27 -5.34 0.71
N MET A 46 -3.16 -5.14 1.68
CA MET A 46 -4.06 -3.99 1.77
C MET A 46 -3.82 -3.24 3.08
N TYR A 47 -3.25 -2.05 2.98
CA TYR A 47 -3.04 -1.20 4.16
C TYR A 47 -4.32 -0.48 4.55
N PRO A 48 -4.64 -0.40 5.86
CA PRO A 48 -5.83 0.28 6.35
C PRO A 48 -5.70 1.80 6.29
N TRP A 49 -6.85 2.49 6.29
CA TRP A 49 -6.91 3.95 6.40
C TRP A 49 -6.15 4.49 7.62
N THR A 50 -6.41 3.90 8.79
CA THR A 50 -5.70 4.22 10.03
C THR A 50 -5.04 2.96 10.57
N SER A 51 -3.78 3.06 10.96
CA SER A 51 -3.00 1.94 11.46
C SER A 51 -2.53 2.20 12.88
N SER A 52 -2.62 1.19 13.73
CA SER A 52 -1.89 1.17 14.99
C SER A 52 -0.38 1.24 14.74
N MET A 53 0.31 2.06 15.50
CA MET A 53 1.77 2.20 15.41
C MET A 53 2.51 0.97 15.96
N VAL A 54 1.81 0.11 16.68
CA VAL A 54 2.39 -1.09 17.32
C VAL A 54 2.38 -2.27 16.36
N ASP A 55 1.21 -2.59 15.81
CA ASP A 55 0.97 -3.85 15.08
C ASP A 55 0.39 -3.65 13.67
N GLY A 56 0.11 -2.41 13.28
CA GLY A 56 -0.42 -2.07 11.95
C GLY A 56 -1.89 -2.38 11.74
N HIS A 57 -2.60 -2.93 12.74
CA HIS A 57 -4.04 -3.18 12.62
C HIS A 57 -4.83 -1.89 12.44
N GLN A 58 -5.96 -2.02 11.74
CA GLN A 58 -6.87 -0.91 11.56
C GLN A 58 -7.45 -0.45 12.90
N THR A 59 -7.38 0.85 13.15
CA THR A 59 -7.85 1.46 14.41
C THR A 59 -9.21 2.13 14.30
N THR A 60 -9.70 2.37 13.07
CA THR A 60 -11.04 2.93 12.86
C THR A 60 -12.04 1.84 12.48
N SER A 61 -13.25 1.94 13.02
CA SER A 61 -14.37 1.07 12.70
C SER A 61 -15.38 1.70 11.72
N CYS A 62 -15.10 2.90 11.21
CA CYS A 62 -16.02 3.56 10.28
C CYS A 62 -16.04 2.86 8.93
N VAL A 63 -17.24 2.68 8.37
CA VAL A 63 -17.45 2.00 7.08
C VAL A 63 -16.76 2.74 5.94
N GLU A 64 -16.71 4.05 5.98
CA GLU A 64 -16.04 4.89 5.00
C GLU A 64 -14.54 4.59 4.93
N GLY A 65 -13.89 4.42 6.08
CA GLY A 65 -12.47 4.08 6.14
C GLY A 65 -12.12 2.75 5.47
N TRP A 66 -13.06 1.82 5.37
CA TRP A 66 -12.86 0.55 4.67
C TRP A 66 -12.88 0.70 3.14
N LYS A 67 -13.52 1.76 2.65
CA LYS A 67 -13.60 2.08 1.22
C LYS A 67 -12.47 2.98 0.73
N GLU A 68 -11.69 3.55 1.63
CA GLU A 68 -10.54 4.42 1.35
C GLU A 68 -9.32 3.57 0.93
N GLN A 69 -9.45 2.91 -0.20
CA GLN A 69 -8.50 1.89 -0.64
C GLN A 69 -7.25 2.46 -1.31
N HIS A 70 -7.24 3.74 -1.67
CA HIS A 70 -6.08 4.42 -2.23
C HIS A 70 -4.86 4.40 -1.29
N ILE A 71 -5.07 4.23 0.01
CA ILE A 71 -4.00 4.19 1.01
C ILE A 71 -2.93 3.14 0.70
N SER A 72 -3.32 1.98 0.19
CA SER A 72 -2.35 0.94 -0.19
C SER A 72 -1.43 1.41 -1.30
N LEU A 73 -1.93 2.17 -2.27
CA LEU A 73 -1.12 2.76 -3.34
C LEU A 73 -0.23 3.88 -2.83
N ASP A 74 -0.73 4.72 -1.93
CA ASP A 74 0.05 5.78 -1.29
C ASP A 74 1.20 5.20 -0.47
N VAL A 75 0.96 4.09 0.24
CA VAL A 75 2.01 3.36 0.96
C VAL A 75 3.04 2.79 0.00
N ALA A 76 2.62 2.15 -1.10
CA ALA A 76 3.53 1.62 -2.09
C ALA A 76 4.39 2.72 -2.72
N LEU A 77 3.78 3.85 -3.08
CA LEU A 77 4.50 5.01 -3.62
C LEU A 77 5.52 5.55 -2.63
N ALA A 78 5.13 5.71 -1.36
CA ALA A 78 6.02 6.19 -0.31
C ALA A 78 7.23 5.27 -0.08
N VAL A 79 6.99 3.94 -0.09
CA VAL A 79 8.05 2.94 0.05
C VAL A 79 8.97 2.93 -1.16
N TRP A 80 8.42 3.04 -2.38
CA TRP A 80 9.19 3.18 -3.61
C TRP A 80 10.09 4.43 -3.60
N GLU A 81 9.55 5.57 -3.21
CA GLU A 81 10.30 6.82 -3.11
C GLU A 81 11.42 6.73 -2.06
N ALA A 82 11.14 6.12 -0.91
CA ALA A 82 12.14 5.89 0.12
C ALA A 82 13.27 4.99 -0.36
N ALA A 83 12.95 3.90 -1.06
CA ALA A 83 13.93 2.97 -1.62
C ALA A 83 14.81 3.66 -2.68
N SER A 84 14.17 4.45 -3.56
CA SER A 84 14.86 5.21 -4.60
C SER A 84 15.81 6.27 -4.03
N ALA A 85 15.36 7.01 -3.00
CA ALA A 85 16.16 8.04 -2.35
C ALA A 85 17.30 7.47 -1.50
N ALA A 86 17.09 6.30 -0.88
CA ALA A 86 18.10 5.65 -0.06
C ALA A 86 19.25 5.06 -0.87
N GLY A 87 19.00 4.66 -2.13
CA GLY A 87 20.00 4.01 -2.98
C GLY A 87 20.60 2.74 -2.37
N ASN A 88 19.87 2.08 -1.47
CA ASN A 88 20.32 0.90 -0.74
C ASN A 88 19.67 -0.37 -1.31
N PRO A 89 20.42 -1.20 -2.08
CA PRO A 89 19.87 -2.40 -2.71
C PRO A 89 19.35 -3.46 -1.71
N ALA A 90 19.94 -3.55 -0.52
CA ALA A 90 19.47 -4.47 0.51
C ALA A 90 18.10 -4.04 1.04
N PHE A 91 17.93 -2.75 1.38
CA PHE A 91 16.63 -2.21 1.77
C PHE A 91 15.59 -2.41 0.67
N THR A 92 15.95 -2.14 -0.59
CA THR A 92 15.04 -2.32 -1.72
C THR A 92 14.57 -3.76 -1.83
N ARG A 93 15.46 -4.74 -1.78
CA ARG A 93 15.14 -6.16 -1.97
C ARG A 93 14.42 -6.77 -0.77
N GLU A 94 14.88 -6.46 0.44
CA GLU A 94 14.46 -7.19 1.63
C GLU A 94 13.29 -6.53 2.35
N GLU A 95 13.15 -5.21 2.21
CA GLU A 95 12.15 -4.44 2.94
C GLU A 95 11.11 -3.79 2.00
N ALA A 96 11.52 -3.10 0.95
CA ALA A 96 10.60 -2.40 0.07
C ALA A 96 9.86 -3.36 -0.88
N TRP A 97 10.57 -4.31 -1.48
CA TRP A 97 10.01 -5.21 -2.48
C TRP A 97 8.82 -6.05 -1.99
N PRO A 98 8.81 -6.63 -0.79
CA PRO A 98 7.65 -7.34 -0.26
C PRO A 98 6.39 -6.47 -0.24
N VAL A 99 6.49 -5.22 0.19
CA VAL A 99 5.38 -4.26 0.22
C VAL A 99 4.88 -3.96 -1.18
N LEU A 100 5.79 -3.60 -2.09
CA LEU A 100 5.46 -3.25 -3.48
C LEU A 100 4.78 -4.41 -4.20
N ARG A 101 5.34 -5.62 -4.07
CA ARG A 101 4.76 -6.83 -4.65
C ARG A 101 3.38 -7.12 -4.08
N GLY A 102 3.23 -7.11 -2.74
CA GLY A 102 1.96 -7.42 -2.10
C GLY A 102 0.84 -6.43 -2.45
N VAL A 103 1.15 -5.14 -2.56
CA VAL A 103 0.20 -4.13 -3.03
C VAL A 103 -0.13 -4.33 -4.51
N SER A 104 0.85 -4.72 -5.34
CA SER A 104 0.62 -5.08 -6.76
C SER A 104 -0.33 -6.28 -6.91
N GLU A 105 -0.17 -7.32 -6.09
CA GLU A 105 -1.09 -8.47 -6.06
C GLU A 105 -2.49 -8.03 -5.61
N TRP A 106 -2.57 -7.16 -4.60
CA TRP A 106 -3.85 -6.63 -4.13
C TRP A 106 -4.57 -5.84 -5.22
N ILE A 107 -3.90 -4.92 -5.92
CA ILE A 107 -4.55 -4.11 -6.95
C ILE A 107 -5.02 -4.98 -8.12
N GLY A 108 -4.24 -6.00 -8.49
CA GLY A 108 -4.63 -6.99 -9.50
C GLY A 108 -5.90 -7.75 -9.13
N ALA A 109 -6.01 -8.18 -7.86
CA ALA A 109 -7.19 -8.87 -7.34
C ALA A 109 -8.40 -7.94 -7.14
N ARG A 110 -8.15 -6.64 -6.90
CA ARG A 110 -9.19 -5.64 -6.59
C ARG A 110 -9.84 -5.04 -7.82
N GLY A 111 -9.07 -4.86 -8.87
CA GLY A 111 -9.53 -4.20 -10.09
C GLY A 111 -10.04 -5.18 -11.14
N VAL A 112 -10.70 -4.66 -12.13
CA VAL A 112 -11.22 -5.40 -13.26
C VAL A 112 -10.82 -4.74 -14.58
N TRP A 113 -10.52 -5.55 -15.58
CA TRP A 113 -10.32 -5.05 -16.94
C TRP A 113 -11.68 -4.92 -17.65
N THR A 114 -11.95 -3.75 -18.19
CA THR A 114 -13.13 -3.42 -18.99
C THR A 114 -12.71 -2.94 -20.39
N ALA A 115 -13.67 -2.66 -21.23
CA ALA A 115 -13.40 -2.05 -22.54
C ALA A 115 -12.77 -0.64 -22.44
N ARG A 116 -12.88 0.01 -21.29
CA ARG A 116 -12.32 1.34 -21.02
C ARG A 116 -10.92 1.26 -20.39
N GLY A 117 -10.48 0.09 -19.94
CA GLY A 117 -9.21 -0.13 -19.28
C GLY A 117 -9.35 -0.81 -17.92
N PHE A 118 -8.35 -0.67 -17.07
CA PHE A 118 -8.37 -1.20 -15.70
C PHE A 118 -9.17 -0.28 -14.78
N GLU A 119 -10.15 -0.84 -14.07
CA GLU A 119 -11.07 -0.08 -13.24
C GLU A 119 -11.17 -0.65 -11.83
N ILE A 120 -11.33 0.23 -10.85
CA ILE A 120 -11.65 -0.13 -9.47
C ILE A 120 -13.04 0.41 -9.14
N HIS A 121 -13.99 -0.48 -8.89
CA HIS A 121 -15.36 -0.12 -8.56
C HIS A 121 -15.57 -0.04 -7.04
N ASN A 122 -16.56 0.76 -6.61
CA ASN A 122 -16.98 0.87 -5.21
C ASN A 122 -15.84 1.27 -4.25
N SER A 123 -14.94 2.15 -4.70
CA SER A 123 -14.00 2.80 -3.79
C SER A 123 -14.45 4.22 -3.52
N THR A 124 -14.31 4.66 -2.29
CA THR A 124 -14.37 6.07 -1.96
C THR A 124 -12.95 6.63 -2.04
N CYS A 125 -12.81 7.78 -2.65
CA CYS A 125 -11.61 8.59 -2.53
C CYS A 125 -12.03 10.01 -2.15
N SER A 126 -11.17 10.73 -1.48
CA SER A 126 -11.33 12.18 -1.38
C SER A 126 -11.44 12.75 -2.80
N PRO A 127 -12.27 13.77 -3.07
CA PRO A 127 -12.51 14.31 -4.41
C PRO A 127 -11.25 14.88 -5.10
N SER A 128 -10.11 14.82 -4.49
CA SER A 128 -8.83 15.20 -5.05
C SER A 128 -8.14 14.01 -5.71
N VAL A 129 -8.51 13.76 -6.95
CA VAL A 129 -7.67 13.20 -8.02
C VAL A 129 -7.34 11.70 -7.97
N PHE A 130 -8.03 10.94 -8.81
CA PHE A 130 -7.30 9.90 -9.56
C PHE A 130 -7.58 10.05 -11.05
N VAL A 131 -6.66 10.69 -11.76
CA VAL A 131 -6.53 10.54 -13.20
C VAL A 131 -5.46 9.47 -13.40
N PHE A 132 -5.86 8.27 -13.75
CA PHE A 132 -4.94 7.27 -14.29
C PHE A 132 -4.85 7.49 -15.79
N PHE A 133 -3.63 7.75 -16.26
CA PHE A 133 -3.28 7.76 -17.68
C PHE A 133 -3.02 6.33 -18.14
#